data_ae139ff2c43a67521628075c9de1f2ea
#
_entry.id   ae139ff2c43a67521628075c9de1f2ea
#
_cell.length_a   1.000
_cell.length_b   1.000
_cell.length_c   1.000
_cell.angle_alpha   90.00
_cell.angle_beta   90.00
_cell.angle_gamma   90.00
#
_symmetry.space_group_name_H-M   'P 1'
#
loop_
_entity.id
_entity.type
_entity.pdbx_description
1 polymer ?
#
loop_
_entity_poly.entity_id
_entity_poly.type
_entity_poly.pdbx_seq_one_letter_code
_entity_poly.pdbx_strand_id
1 'polypeptide(L)'
;MYLDNAAATEPDQRVLRAMVRTARTYGNPSSFNDAGRAARFVLETARADIARFLNARSSEVVFCASGSEANSLALSWAREILTQPTEHQSVLRSSGKRARLVLVDGAGLVNPEEIAKAIRSSTTVVSIMYANNEVGTVQPIKKIAKVIREYRWARHSQYPLFHVDACQAAPWLTMDVQALGVDLLTLNGLKVHGPAGTAVLFVRRGVKLGTRMGTENVAGAVGLATALKLIRREDAKRVGHLRHMLIEQLPVVVPGARINGSAEEASLPNIVNISIPGVTSESLLLELDSRGIRAGAGSACTAHRVEPSHVLIAMRVPRKFLSGVLRISMSRNTTKNDIARFLRELPKAVVSCYNRTRSHESSP
;
A
#
# COMPACT_ATOMS: atom_id res chain seq x y z
N MET A 1 21.48 -2.97 4.41
CA MET A 1 20.19 -3.38 5.02
C MET A 1 19.07 -2.60 4.36
N TYR A 2 17.98 -3.26 3.97
CA TYR A 2 16.85 -2.63 3.26
C TYR A 2 15.61 -2.60 4.14
N LEU A 3 15.16 -1.39 4.50
CA LEU A 3 14.00 -1.09 5.35
C LEU A 3 12.99 -0.16 4.66
N ASP A 4 12.95 -0.16 3.32
CA ASP A 4 11.97 0.61 2.52
C ASP A 4 11.04 -0.30 1.70
N ASN A 5 10.60 -1.41 2.30
CA ASN A 5 9.75 -2.40 1.64
C ASN A 5 8.33 -1.89 1.34
N ALA A 6 7.88 -0.82 1.97
CA ALA A 6 6.63 -0.15 1.62
C ALA A 6 6.73 0.59 0.27
N ALA A 7 7.92 1.02 -0.16
CA ALA A 7 8.16 1.56 -1.50
C ALA A 7 8.25 0.44 -2.54
N ALA A 8 9.12 -0.55 -2.32
CA ALA A 8 9.29 -1.70 -3.20
C ALA A 8 9.85 -2.88 -2.40
N THR A 9 9.39 -4.09 -2.70
CA THR A 9 9.98 -5.31 -2.14
C THR A 9 10.92 -5.95 -3.16
N GLU A 10 12.01 -6.56 -2.69
CA GLU A 10 12.88 -7.36 -3.55
C GLU A 10 12.10 -8.56 -4.11
N PRO A 11 12.11 -8.80 -5.43
CA PRO A 11 11.42 -9.94 -6.01
C PRO A 11 12.01 -11.27 -5.50
N ASP A 12 11.14 -12.22 -5.17
CA ASP A 12 11.58 -13.57 -4.75
C ASP A 12 12.22 -14.31 -5.93
N GLN A 13 13.30 -15.05 -5.69
CA GLN A 13 14.02 -15.80 -6.72
C GLN A 13 13.13 -16.84 -7.41
N ARG A 14 12.13 -17.39 -6.72
CA ARG A 14 11.14 -18.33 -7.30
C ARG A 14 10.22 -17.60 -8.28
N VAL A 15 9.87 -16.33 -7.99
CA VAL A 15 9.09 -15.46 -8.87
C VAL A 15 9.90 -15.15 -10.13
N LEU A 16 11.17 -14.73 -9.99
CA LEU A 16 12.04 -14.44 -11.13
C LEU A 16 12.22 -15.66 -12.03
N ARG A 17 12.47 -16.84 -11.44
CA ARG A 17 12.59 -18.10 -12.22
C ARG A 17 11.29 -18.45 -12.96
N ALA A 18 10.12 -18.24 -12.34
CA ALA A 18 8.83 -18.46 -12.99
C ALA A 18 8.64 -17.51 -14.19
N MET A 19 8.96 -16.24 -14.02
CA MET A 19 8.87 -15.24 -15.09
C MET A 19 9.81 -15.55 -16.26
N VAL A 20 11.08 -15.87 -15.99
CA VAL A 20 12.06 -16.22 -17.04
C VAL A 20 11.62 -17.45 -17.85
N ARG A 21 11.08 -18.47 -17.19
CA ARG A 21 10.51 -19.63 -17.90
C ARG A 21 9.33 -19.22 -18.78
N THR A 22 8.44 -18.39 -18.25
CA THR A 22 7.25 -17.93 -18.97
C THR A 22 7.59 -16.98 -20.13
N ALA A 23 8.66 -16.20 -20.05
CA ALA A 23 9.10 -15.28 -21.11
C ALA A 23 9.41 -16.00 -22.45
N ARG A 24 9.64 -17.32 -22.44
CA ARG A 24 9.76 -18.14 -23.64
C ARG A 24 8.41 -18.37 -24.36
N THR A 25 7.30 -18.09 -23.70
CA THR A 25 5.94 -18.17 -24.28
C THR A 25 5.63 -16.80 -24.92
N TYR A 26 6.01 -16.61 -26.18
CA TYR A 26 6.00 -15.32 -26.89
C TYR A 26 4.70 -14.99 -27.62
N GLY A 27 3.73 -15.89 -27.65
CA GLY A 27 2.46 -15.68 -28.35
C GLY A 27 1.60 -14.55 -27.74
N ASN A 28 0.84 -13.84 -28.60
CA ASN A 28 -0.19 -12.92 -28.11
C ASN A 28 -1.39 -13.73 -27.61
N PRO A 29 -1.84 -13.59 -26.35
CA PRO A 29 -2.97 -14.37 -25.81
C PRO A 29 -4.29 -14.22 -26.57
N SER A 30 -4.44 -13.17 -27.37
CA SER A 30 -5.62 -12.94 -28.21
C SER A 30 -5.57 -13.64 -29.57
N SER A 31 -4.41 -14.18 -29.98
CA SER A 31 -4.24 -14.87 -31.25
C SER A 31 -4.82 -16.28 -31.25
N PHE A 32 -5.31 -16.71 -32.41
CA PHE A 32 -5.89 -18.06 -32.61
C PHE A 32 -4.89 -19.16 -32.94
N ASN A 33 -3.61 -18.79 -33.22
CA ASN A 33 -2.54 -19.76 -33.51
C ASN A 33 -2.05 -20.46 -32.24
N ASP A 34 -1.18 -21.50 -32.40
CA ASP A 34 -0.69 -22.33 -31.31
C ASP A 34 0.06 -21.52 -30.23
N ALA A 35 0.90 -20.56 -30.65
CA ALA A 35 1.64 -19.72 -29.73
C ALA A 35 0.69 -18.83 -28.90
N GLY A 36 -0.35 -18.27 -29.51
CA GLY A 36 -1.37 -17.48 -28.81
C GLY A 36 -2.21 -18.33 -27.85
N ARG A 37 -2.60 -19.54 -28.23
CA ARG A 37 -3.30 -20.47 -27.34
C ARG A 37 -2.46 -20.88 -26.14
N ALA A 38 -1.17 -21.14 -26.35
CA ALA A 38 -0.23 -21.44 -25.26
C ALA A 38 -0.09 -20.25 -24.29
N ALA A 39 0.10 -19.04 -24.80
CA ALA A 39 0.17 -17.83 -23.98
C ALA A 39 -1.14 -17.57 -23.20
N ARG A 40 -2.29 -17.76 -23.84
CA ARG A 40 -3.62 -17.66 -23.19
C ARG A 40 -3.76 -18.68 -22.07
N PHE A 41 -3.38 -19.95 -22.29
CA PHE A 41 -3.45 -20.99 -21.28
C PHE A 41 -2.65 -20.60 -20.02
N VAL A 42 -1.42 -20.11 -20.22
CA VAL A 42 -0.54 -19.66 -19.13
C VAL A 42 -1.16 -18.46 -18.40
N LEU A 43 -1.67 -17.48 -19.12
CA LEU A 43 -2.31 -16.29 -18.57
C LEU A 43 -3.53 -16.64 -17.72
N GLU A 44 -4.43 -17.50 -18.27
CA GLU A 44 -5.66 -17.90 -17.56
C GLU A 44 -5.37 -18.78 -16.34
N THR A 45 -4.30 -19.58 -16.37
CA THR A 45 -3.82 -20.32 -15.20
C THR A 45 -3.39 -19.35 -14.09
N ALA A 46 -2.60 -18.32 -14.43
CA ALA A 46 -2.18 -17.29 -13.48
C ALA A 46 -3.40 -16.52 -12.94
N ARG A 47 -4.37 -16.20 -13.80
CA ARG A 47 -5.62 -15.52 -13.43
C ARG A 47 -6.43 -16.35 -12.42
N ALA A 48 -6.56 -17.66 -12.65
CA ALA A 48 -7.25 -18.58 -11.75
C ALA A 48 -6.56 -18.69 -10.38
N ASP A 49 -5.23 -18.70 -10.35
CA ASP A 49 -4.46 -18.71 -9.11
C ASP A 49 -4.66 -17.43 -8.28
N ILE A 50 -4.66 -16.27 -8.94
CA ILE A 50 -4.93 -14.97 -8.30
C ILE A 50 -6.38 -14.90 -7.80
N ALA A 51 -7.32 -15.36 -8.60
CA ALA A 51 -8.74 -15.44 -8.22
C ALA A 51 -8.94 -16.31 -6.97
N ARG A 52 -8.24 -17.46 -6.89
CA ARG A 52 -8.27 -18.33 -5.70
C ARG A 52 -7.72 -17.63 -4.46
N PHE A 53 -6.62 -16.87 -4.59
CA PHE A 53 -6.07 -16.07 -3.49
C PHE A 53 -7.06 -15.03 -2.96
N LEU A 54 -7.88 -14.45 -3.86
CA LEU A 54 -8.89 -13.44 -3.53
C LEU A 54 -10.24 -14.02 -3.10
N ASN A 55 -10.45 -15.33 -3.15
CA ASN A 55 -11.76 -15.99 -3.05
C ASN A 55 -12.77 -15.41 -4.06
N ALA A 56 -12.33 -15.30 -5.32
CA ALA A 56 -13.05 -14.71 -6.45
C ALA A 56 -13.12 -15.67 -7.64
N ARG A 57 -13.83 -15.30 -8.69
CA ARG A 57 -13.85 -16.01 -9.99
C ARG A 57 -12.76 -15.42 -10.90
N SER A 58 -12.21 -16.24 -11.80
CA SER A 58 -11.21 -15.77 -12.78
C SER A 58 -11.72 -14.59 -13.60
N SER A 59 -12.99 -14.56 -13.97
CA SER A 59 -13.62 -13.46 -14.72
C SER A 59 -13.71 -12.13 -13.95
N GLU A 60 -13.44 -12.14 -12.65
CA GLU A 60 -13.44 -10.95 -11.78
C GLU A 60 -12.03 -10.35 -11.59
N VAL A 61 -11.01 -10.93 -12.22
CA VAL A 61 -9.61 -10.49 -12.12
C VAL A 61 -9.19 -9.77 -13.40
N VAL A 62 -8.87 -8.49 -13.30
CA VAL A 62 -8.37 -7.67 -14.41
C VAL A 62 -6.90 -7.36 -14.17
N PHE A 63 -6.01 -7.73 -15.10
CA PHE A 63 -4.60 -7.40 -15.03
C PHE A 63 -4.37 -5.93 -15.36
N CYS A 64 -3.50 -5.26 -14.61
CA CYS A 64 -3.07 -3.88 -14.78
C CYS A 64 -1.54 -3.81 -14.72
N ALA A 65 -0.94 -2.74 -15.27
CA ALA A 65 0.50 -2.52 -15.21
C ALA A 65 0.96 -1.98 -13.85
N SER A 66 0.07 -1.36 -13.07
CA SER A 66 0.41 -0.82 -11.76
C SER A 66 -0.82 -0.69 -10.87
N GLY A 67 -0.61 -0.59 -9.54
CA GLY A 67 -1.68 -0.24 -8.61
C GLY A 67 -2.32 1.12 -8.94
N SER A 68 -1.55 2.07 -9.47
CA SER A 68 -2.07 3.38 -9.90
C SER A 68 -3.01 3.26 -11.09
N GLU A 69 -2.69 2.41 -12.08
CA GLU A 69 -3.61 2.11 -13.19
C GLU A 69 -4.88 1.43 -12.69
N ALA A 70 -4.74 0.43 -11.80
CA ALA A 70 -5.88 -0.27 -11.22
C ALA A 70 -6.81 0.68 -10.44
N ASN A 71 -6.25 1.58 -9.61
CA ASN A 71 -7.01 2.61 -8.90
C ASN A 71 -7.68 3.58 -9.87
N SER A 72 -6.98 4.01 -10.92
CA SER A 72 -7.56 4.89 -11.93
C SER A 72 -8.72 4.22 -12.68
N LEU A 73 -8.57 2.96 -13.08
CA LEU A 73 -9.62 2.18 -13.74
C LEU A 73 -10.84 2.02 -12.82
N ALA A 74 -10.62 1.74 -11.53
CA ALA A 74 -11.69 1.61 -10.54
C ALA A 74 -12.50 2.90 -10.36
N LEU A 75 -11.88 4.08 -10.52
CA LEU A 75 -12.46 5.37 -10.16
C LEU A 75 -12.81 6.28 -11.35
N SER A 76 -12.32 6.00 -12.58
CA SER A 76 -12.46 6.89 -13.75
C SER A 76 -13.91 7.19 -14.13
N TRP A 77 -14.81 6.24 -13.97
CA TRP A 77 -16.22 6.32 -14.35
C TRP A 77 -17.11 6.93 -13.26
N ALA A 78 -16.60 7.06 -12.00
CA ALA A 78 -17.39 7.51 -10.87
C ALA A 78 -17.79 9.00 -11.01
N ARG A 79 -19.02 9.34 -10.60
CA ARG A 79 -19.52 10.72 -10.58
C ARG A 79 -19.08 11.47 -9.31
N GLU A 80 -19.33 10.89 -8.15
CA GLU A 80 -18.87 11.37 -6.85
C GLU A 80 -18.19 10.22 -6.12
N ILE A 81 -17.04 10.50 -5.54
CA ILE A 81 -16.21 9.54 -4.81
C ILE A 81 -16.08 10.02 -3.37
N LEU A 82 -16.60 9.24 -2.44
CA LEU A 82 -16.34 9.45 -1.01
C LEU A 82 -15.06 8.70 -0.63
N THR A 83 -14.07 9.43 -0.12
CA THR A 83 -12.75 8.86 0.20
C THR A 83 -12.15 9.54 1.43
N GLN A 84 -10.92 9.18 1.81
CA GLN A 84 -10.21 9.75 2.94
C GLN A 84 -8.96 10.54 2.50
N PRO A 85 -8.49 11.54 3.28
CA PRO A 85 -7.35 12.36 2.89
C PRO A 85 -6.00 11.62 2.97
N THR A 86 -5.94 10.45 3.62
CA THR A 86 -4.72 9.64 3.78
C THR A 86 -4.54 8.59 2.67
N GLU A 87 -5.35 8.63 1.63
CA GLU A 87 -5.24 7.74 0.46
C GLU A 87 -3.91 7.88 -0.27
N HIS A 88 -3.54 6.86 -1.03
CA HIS A 88 -2.43 6.96 -1.97
C HIS A 88 -2.72 8.03 -3.03
N GLN A 89 -1.66 8.74 -3.48
CA GLN A 89 -1.80 9.83 -4.46
C GLN A 89 -2.51 9.41 -5.76
N SER A 90 -2.44 8.14 -6.17
CA SER A 90 -3.17 7.64 -7.33
C SER A 90 -4.69 7.68 -7.14
N VAL A 91 -5.19 7.42 -5.93
CA VAL A 91 -6.62 7.53 -5.60
C VAL A 91 -7.04 8.99 -5.55
N LEU A 92 -6.28 9.85 -4.84
CA LEU A 92 -6.59 11.28 -4.70
C LEU A 92 -6.60 11.98 -6.06
N ARG A 93 -5.59 11.72 -6.92
CA ARG A 93 -5.51 12.30 -8.26
C ARG A 93 -6.61 11.78 -9.19
N SER A 94 -6.88 10.47 -9.17
CA SER A 94 -7.96 9.88 -9.97
C SER A 94 -9.33 10.37 -9.56
N SER A 95 -9.51 10.69 -8.27
CA SER A 95 -10.75 11.28 -7.76
C SER A 95 -10.89 12.75 -8.13
N GLY A 96 -9.83 13.54 -8.02
CA GLY A 96 -9.78 14.96 -8.37
C GLY A 96 -10.93 15.76 -7.74
N LYS A 97 -11.58 16.61 -8.52
CA LYS A 97 -12.73 17.43 -8.08
C LYS A 97 -13.99 16.61 -7.72
N ARG A 98 -14.02 15.33 -8.05
CA ARG A 98 -15.13 14.42 -7.70
C ARG A 98 -14.99 13.84 -6.29
N ALA A 99 -13.84 14.06 -5.64
CA ALA A 99 -13.58 13.60 -4.29
C ALA A 99 -14.35 14.40 -3.25
N ARG A 100 -14.97 13.70 -2.33
CA ARG A 100 -15.42 14.22 -1.05
C ARG A 100 -14.74 13.44 0.07
N LEU A 101 -14.16 14.17 1.04
CA LEU A 101 -13.30 13.57 2.04
C LEU A 101 -14.04 13.33 3.35
N VAL A 102 -13.89 12.14 3.91
CA VAL A 102 -14.20 11.82 5.30
C VAL A 102 -12.91 11.94 6.11
N LEU A 103 -12.95 12.69 7.19
CA LEU A 103 -11.78 12.94 8.02
C LEU A 103 -11.35 11.67 8.75
N VAL A 104 -10.05 11.62 9.05
CA VAL A 104 -9.43 10.59 9.89
C VAL A 104 -9.12 11.16 11.27
N ASP A 105 -8.97 10.29 12.25
CA ASP A 105 -8.48 10.64 13.59
C ASP A 105 -6.94 10.82 13.64
N GLY A 106 -6.39 11.05 14.82
CA GLY A 106 -4.94 11.20 15.02
C GLY A 106 -4.13 9.93 14.78
N ALA A 107 -4.76 8.76 14.71
CA ALA A 107 -4.15 7.49 14.33
C ALA A 107 -4.29 7.19 12.84
N GLY A 108 -5.02 8.03 12.10
CA GLY A 108 -5.30 7.85 10.68
C GLY A 108 -6.48 6.92 10.39
N LEU A 109 -7.34 6.63 11.37
CA LEU A 109 -8.52 5.78 11.23
C LEU A 109 -9.73 6.60 10.78
N VAL A 110 -10.52 6.00 9.88
CA VAL A 110 -11.84 6.49 9.49
C VAL A 110 -12.91 5.90 10.42
N ASN A 111 -13.82 6.73 10.91
CA ASN A 111 -15.00 6.25 11.61
C ASN A 111 -16.06 5.77 10.59
N PRO A 112 -16.51 4.49 10.63
CA PRO A 112 -17.55 3.97 9.75
C PRO A 112 -18.88 4.75 9.83
N GLU A 113 -19.22 5.29 11.00
CA GLU A 113 -20.43 6.12 11.17
C GLU A 113 -20.35 7.43 10.39
N GLU A 114 -19.16 8.04 10.32
CA GLU A 114 -18.97 9.25 9.53
C GLU A 114 -19.08 8.96 8.03
N ILE A 115 -18.68 7.76 7.56
CA ILE A 115 -18.94 7.30 6.20
C ILE A 115 -20.46 7.19 5.98
N ALA A 116 -21.21 6.57 6.91
CA ALA A 116 -22.66 6.45 6.81
C ALA A 116 -23.35 7.80 6.61
N LYS A 117 -22.98 8.80 7.43
CA LYS A 117 -23.50 10.17 7.36
C LYS A 117 -23.08 10.90 6.09
N ALA A 118 -21.91 10.57 5.58
CA ALA A 118 -21.33 11.23 4.42
C ALA A 118 -21.82 10.67 3.09
N ILE A 119 -22.36 9.46 2.98
CA ILE A 119 -22.90 8.91 1.72
C ILE A 119 -24.14 9.74 1.29
N ARG A 120 -24.18 10.13 0.01
CA ARG A 120 -25.29 10.85 -0.64
C ARG A 120 -25.86 10.06 -1.80
N SER A 121 -27.01 10.47 -2.32
CA SER A 121 -27.60 9.86 -3.53
C SER A 121 -26.70 10.02 -4.77
N SER A 122 -25.85 11.05 -4.80
CA SER A 122 -24.84 11.30 -5.83
C SER A 122 -23.59 10.44 -5.71
N THR A 123 -23.32 9.86 -4.51
CA THR A 123 -22.11 9.07 -4.24
C THR A 123 -22.18 7.76 -5.03
N THR A 124 -21.26 7.58 -5.97
CA THR A 124 -21.20 6.37 -6.82
C THR A 124 -20.14 5.37 -6.37
N VAL A 125 -19.08 5.86 -5.69
CA VAL A 125 -18.01 5.03 -5.14
C VAL A 125 -17.65 5.52 -3.74
N VAL A 126 -17.47 4.60 -2.80
CA VAL A 126 -16.69 4.81 -1.57
C VAL A 126 -15.34 4.12 -1.80
N SER A 127 -14.24 4.88 -1.67
CA SER A 127 -12.88 4.37 -1.86
C SER A 127 -12.08 4.56 -0.59
N ILE A 128 -11.69 3.47 0.07
CA ILE A 128 -10.92 3.49 1.32
C ILE A 128 -9.77 2.50 1.22
N MET A 129 -8.52 2.98 1.37
CA MET A 129 -7.37 2.08 1.38
C MET A 129 -7.46 1.10 2.57
N TYR A 130 -7.03 -0.15 2.38
CA TYR A 130 -7.08 -1.13 3.46
C TYR A 130 -6.05 -0.84 4.55
N ALA A 131 -4.84 -0.46 4.13
CA ALA A 131 -3.78 -0.10 5.06
C ALA A 131 -2.90 1.01 4.49
N ASN A 132 -2.54 1.97 5.35
CA ASN A 132 -1.76 3.12 4.93
C ASN A 132 -0.28 2.77 4.71
N ASN A 133 0.28 3.24 3.61
CA ASN A 133 1.66 2.96 3.20
C ASN A 133 2.72 3.80 3.93
N GLU A 134 2.33 4.82 4.67
CA GLU A 134 3.25 5.69 5.42
C GLU A 134 3.27 5.35 6.91
N VAL A 135 2.10 5.24 7.54
CA VAL A 135 1.96 5.03 8.99
C VAL A 135 1.51 3.62 9.37
N GLY A 136 1.12 2.80 8.40
CA GLY A 136 0.73 1.41 8.65
C GLY A 136 -0.69 1.21 9.18
N THR A 137 -1.46 2.27 9.42
CA THR A 137 -2.82 2.17 9.98
C THR A 137 -3.73 1.33 9.10
N VAL A 138 -4.43 0.36 9.70
CA VAL A 138 -5.35 -0.58 9.05
C VAL A 138 -6.79 -0.13 9.24
N GLN A 139 -7.51 0.10 8.14
CA GLN A 139 -8.90 0.56 8.17
C GLN A 139 -9.90 -0.57 8.46
N PRO A 140 -11.02 -0.29 9.13
CA PRO A 140 -12.03 -1.27 9.49
C PRO A 140 -12.94 -1.64 8.31
N ILE A 141 -12.35 -2.21 7.24
CA ILE A 141 -13.00 -2.46 5.94
C ILE A 141 -14.34 -3.20 6.07
N LYS A 142 -14.40 -4.25 6.92
CA LYS A 142 -15.65 -5.01 7.11
C LYS A 142 -16.78 -4.17 7.74
N LYS A 143 -16.44 -3.27 8.66
CA LYS A 143 -17.42 -2.36 9.27
C LYS A 143 -17.91 -1.34 8.24
N ILE A 144 -17.02 -0.81 7.41
CA ILE A 144 -17.35 0.11 6.32
C ILE A 144 -18.23 -0.60 5.27
N ALA A 145 -17.87 -1.83 4.88
CA ALA A 145 -18.69 -2.62 3.95
C ALA A 145 -20.12 -2.87 4.49
N LYS A 146 -20.25 -3.10 5.81
CA LYS A 146 -21.58 -3.24 6.45
C LYS A 146 -22.40 -1.97 6.30
N VAL A 147 -21.84 -0.81 6.61
CA VAL A 147 -22.49 0.51 6.46
C VAL A 147 -22.96 0.76 5.03
N ILE A 148 -22.09 0.49 4.04
CA ILE A 148 -22.42 0.66 2.61
C ILE A 148 -23.56 -0.29 2.21
N ARG A 149 -23.55 -1.53 2.66
CA ARG A 149 -24.60 -2.51 2.38
C ARG A 149 -25.94 -2.09 2.96
N GLU A 150 -25.95 -1.58 4.20
CA GLU A 150 -27.16 -1.07 4.88
C GLU A 150 -27.74 0.13 4.12
N TYR A 151 -26.89 1.07 3.69
CA TYR A 151 -27.32 2.20 2.86
C TYR A 151 -27.94 1.74 1.55
N ARG A 152 -27.28 0.80 0.83
CA ARG A 152 -27.81 0.24 -0.44
C ARG A 152 -29.16 -0.44 -0.25
N TRP A 153 -29.30 -1.21 0.80
CA TRP A 153 -30.55 -1.91 1.12
C TRP A 153 -31.68 -0.92 1.37
N ALA A 154 -31.46 0.08 2.22
CA ALA A 154 -32.46 1.11 2.56
C ALA A 154 -32.87 1.97 1.34
N ARG A 155 -32.03 2.07 0.32
CA ARG A 155 -32.27 2.89 -0.90
C ARG A 155 -32.62 2.05 -2.13
N HIS A 156 -32.74 0.73 -2.01
CA HIS A 156 -32.93 -0.19 -3.15
C HIS A 156 -31.94 0.10 -4.29
N SER A 157 -30.67 0.37 -3.97
CA SER A 157 -29.62 0.81 -4.89
C SER A 157 -28.44 -0.15 -4.89
N GLN A 158 -27.78 -0.31 -6.04
CA GLN A 158 -26.48 -0.97 -6.12
C GLN A 158 -25.31 -0.03 -5.77
N TYR A 159 -25.54 1.26 -5.61
CA TYR A 159 -24.54 2.29 -5.31
C TYR A 159 -24.64 2.76 -3.85
N PRO A 160 -23.50 3.29 -3.31
CA PRO A 160 -22.17 3.39 -3.93
C PRO A 160 -21.47 2.03 -4.03
N LEU A 161 -20.61 1.81 -5.02
CA LEU A 161 -19.68 0.68 -5.01
C LEU A 161 -18.59 0.90 -3.97
N PHE A 162 -18.04 -0.19 -3.41
CA PHE A 162 -16.95 -0.13 -2.45
C PHE A 162 -15.62 -0.55 -3.08
N HIS A 163 -14.72 0.41 -3.28
CA HIS A 163 -13.36 0.21 -3.74
C HIS A 163 -12.38 0.21 -2.56
N VAL A 164 -11.42 -0.73 -2.59
CA VAL A 164 -10.37 -0.84 -1.58
C VAL A 164 -8.99 -0.94 -2.25
N ASP A 165 -8.11 0.04 -2.01
CA ASP A 165 -6.69 -0.11 -2.32
C ASP A 165 -6.04 -1.00 -1.26
N ALA A 166 -5.74 -2.25 -1.62
CA ALA A 166 -5.16 -3.25 -0.74
C ALA A 166 -3.67 -3.51 -1.01
N CYS A 167 -3.00 -2.64 -1.77
CA CYS A 167 -1.61 -2.85 -2.18
C CYS A 167 -0.66 -3.10 -0.99
N GLN A 168 -0.80 -2.35 0.09
CA GLN A 168 0.06 -2.53 1.28
C GLN A 168 -0.43 -3.67 2.20
N ALA A 169 -1.71 -3.97 2.16
CA ALA A 169 -2.33 -4.96 3.04
C ALA A 169 -2.06 -6.41 2.58
N ALA A 170 -1.90 -6.63 1.27
CA ALA A 170 -1.86 -7.96 0.65
C ALA A 170 -0.85 -8.93 1.26
N PRO A 171 0.39 -8.55 1.66
CA PRO A 171 1.32 -9.48 2.28
C PRO A 171 0.94 -9.92 3.69
N TRP A 172 0.09 -9.16 4.39
CA TRP A 172 -0.07 -9.24 5.84
C TRP A 172 -1.47 -9.56 6.32
N LEU A 173 -2.49 -9.16 5.53
CA LEU A 173 -3.90 -9.28 5.91
C LEU A 173 -4.66 -10.22 4.97
N THR A 174 -5.87 -10.62 5.36
CA THR A 174 -6.75 -11.40 4.48
C THR A 174 -7.19 -10.60 3.27
N MET A 175 -7.16 -11.25 2.10
CA MET A 175 -7.61 -10.67 0.82
C MET A 175 -8.90 -11.34 0.30
N ASP A 176 -9.60 -12.08 1.15
CA ASP A 176 -10.89 -12.69 0.82
C ASP A 176 -11.92 -11.59 0.55
N VAL A 177 -12.20 -11.32 -0.73
CA VAL A 177 -13.08 -10.23 -1.17
C VAL A 177 -14.54 -10.45 -0.74
N GLN A 178 -14.95 -11.71 -0.54
CA GLN A 178 -16.29 -12.03 -0.05
C GLN A 178 -16.41 -11.67 1.43
N ALA A 179 -15.42 -12.06 2.23
CA ALA A 179 -15.37 -11.75 3.65
C ALA A 179 -15.15 -10.25 3.93
N LEU A 180 -14.46 -9.54 3.06
CA LEU A 180 -14.28 -8.08 3.14
C LEU A 180 -15.51 -7.31 2.69
N GLY A 181 -16.35 -7.90 1.81
CA GLY A 181 -17.58 -7.26 1.31
C GLY A 181 -17.30 -6.12 0.33
N VAL A 182 -16.22 -6.20 -0.43
CA VAL A 182 -15.79 -5.17 -1.40
C VAL A 182 -16.31 -5.46 -2.80
N ASP A 183 -16.49 -4.42 -3.62
CA ASP A 183 -16.87 -4.54 -5.02
C ASP A 183 -15.67 -4.43 -5.97
N LEU A 184 -14.67 -3.66 -5.57
CA LEU A 184 -13.43 -3.40 -6.29
C LEU A 184 -12.25 -3.51 -5.31
N LEU A 185 -11.16 -4.19 -5.71
CA LEU A 185 -9.97 -4.28 -4.86
C LEU A 185 -8.71 -4.24 -5.72
N THR A 186 -7.78 -3.35 -5.36
CA THR A 186 -6.50 -3.16 -6.05
C THR A 186 -5.38 -3.91 -5.33
N LEU A 187 -4.58 -4.69 -6.07
CA LEU A 187 -3.33 -5.32 -5.63
C LEU A 187 -2.17 -4.96 -6.55
N ASN A 188 -0.95 -4.92 -6.00
CA ASN A 188 0.27 -4.60 -6.74
C ASN A 188 1.39 -5.61 -6.46
N GLY A 189 1.99 -6.17 -7.51
CA GLY A 189 3.08 -7.14 -7.42
C GLY A 189 4.31 -6.60 -6.70
N LEU A 190 4.63 -5.33 -6.87
CA LEU A 190 5.77 -4.65 -6.24
C LEU A 190 5.76 -4.68 -4.70
N LYS A 191 4.62 -4.94 -4.08
CA LYS A 191 4.46 -4.97 -2.61
C LYS A 191 4.46 -6.37 -2.00
N VAL A 192 4.43 -7.41 -2.83
CA VAL A 192 4.31 -8.82 -2.41
C VAL A 192 5.52 -9.68 -2.80
N HIS A 193 6.69 -9.09 -2.97
CA HIS A 193 7.89 -9.74 -3.53
C HIS A 193 7.68 -10.28 -4.96
N GLY A 194 6.75 -9.66 -5.68
CA GLY A 194 6.41 -9.92 -7.07
C GLY A 194 7.06 -8.91 -8.02
N PRO A 195 6.72 -9.01 -9.32
CA PRO A 195 7.30 -8.13 -10.33
C PRO A 195 6.75 -6.70 -10.25
N ALA A 196 7.62 -5.73 -10.52
CA ALA A 196 7.20 -4.39 -10.93
C ALA A 196 6.45 -4.48 -12.27
N GLY A 197 5.63 -3.48 -12.59
CA GLY A 197 4.87 -3.46 -13.84
C GLY A 197 3.73 -4.47 -13.90
N THR A 198 3.26 -4.97 -12.74
CA THR A 198 2.13 -5.93 -12.69
C THR A 198 1.27 -5.67 -11.47
N ALA A 199 -0.02 -5.54 -11.70
CA ALA A 199 -1.05 -5.36 -10.69
C ALA A 199 -2.34 -6.05 -11.12
N VAL A 200 -3.31 -6.14 -10.24
CA VAL A 200 -4.66 -6.58 -10.56
C VAL A 200 -5.69 -5.67 -9.92
N LEU A 201 -6.82 -5.55 -10.60
CA LEU A 201 -8.06 -5.04 -10.08
C LEU A 201 -9.06 -6.20 -9.99
N PHE A 202 -9.51 -6.53 -8.79
CA PHE A 202 -10.71 -7.35 -8.62
C PHE A 202 -11.93 -6.49 -8.94
N VAL A 203 -12.82 -7.03 -9.75
CA VAL A 203 -14.09 -6.39 -10.16
C VAL A 203 -15.22 -7.38 -9.90
N ARG A 204 -16.05 -7.12 -8.91
CA ARG A 204 -17.20 -7.99 -8.59
C ARG A 204 -18.09 -8.19 -9.79
N ARG A 205 -18.56 -9.42 -10.01
CA ARG A 205 -19.49 -9.75 -11.08
C ARG A 205 -20.70 -8.81 -11.09
N GLY A 206 -21.03 -8.31 -12.29
CA GLY A 206 -22.12 -7.35 -12.51
C GLY A 206 -21.69 -5.87 -12.43
N VAL A 207 -20.52 -5.56 -11.91
CA VAL A 207 -19.95 -4.22 -11.99
C VAL A 207 -19.38 -3.99 -13.38
N LYS A 208 -19.80 -2.90 -14.03
CA LYS A 208 -19.30 -2.50 -15.35
C LYS A 208 -18.30 -1.36 -15.19
N LEU A 209 -17.09 -1.59 -15.62
CA LEU A 209 -16.02 -0.58 -15.70
C LEU A 209 -15.68 -0.30 -17.16
N GLY A 210 -14.92 0.75 -17.42
CA GLY A 210 -14.30 0.97 -18.72
C GLY A 210 -13.39 -0.20 -19.13
N THR A 211 -13.22 -0.41 -20.43
CA THR A 211 -12.37 -1.50 -20.94
C THR A 211 -10.90 -1.13 -20.77
N ARG A 212 -10.12 -2.03 -20.15
CA ARG A 212 -8.66 -1.93 -20.19
C ARG A 212 -8.18 -2.23 -21.61
N MET A 213 -7.25 -1.42 -22.10
CA MET A 213 -6.62 -1.60 -23.41
C MET A 213 -5.20 -2.17 -23.25
N GLY A 214 -4.72 -2.85 -24.28
CA GLY A 214 -3.36 -3.39 -24.39
C GLY A 214 -3.26 -4.88 -24.05
N THR A 215 -2.20 -5.51 -24.57
CA THR A 215 -1.89 -6.92 -24.34
C THR A 215 -1.38 -7.12 -22.92
N GLU A 216 -1.85 -8.18 -22.27
CA GLU A 216 -1.42 -8.51 -20.90
C GLU A 216 0.04 -8.99 -20.86
N ASN A 217 0.74 -8.62 -19.79
CA ASN A 217 2.08 -9.12 -19.48
C ASN A 217 1.98 -10.54 -18.89
N VAL A 218 2.06 -11.56 -19.75
CA VAL A 218 1.90 -12.97 -19.36
C VAL A 218 2.94 -13.38 -18.30
N ALA A 219 4.21 -13.01 -18.51
CA ALA A 219 5.28 -13.34 -17.55
C ALA A 219 5.06 -12.63 -16.20
N GLY A 220 4.64 -11.36 -16.23
CA GLY A 220 4.28 -10.61 -15.03
C GLY A 220 3.09 -11.21 -14.29
N ALA A 221 2.05 -11.65 -15.00
CA ALA A 221 0.88 -12.32 -14.42
C ALA A 221 1.27 -13.60 -13.66
N VAL A 222 2.13 -14.44 -14.26
CA VAL A 222 2.68 -15.64 -13.61
C VAL A 222 3.56 -15.27 -12.42
N GLY A 223 4.37 -14.21 -12.55
CA GLY A 223 5.18 -13.69 -11.45
C GLY A 223 4.32 -13.25 -10.27
N LEU A 224 3.26 -12.48 -10.52
CA LEU A 224 2.34 -12.05 -9.47
C LEU A 224 1.62 -13.25 -8.82
N ALA A 225 1.06 -14.17 -9.60
CA ALA A 225 0.42 -15.37 -9.09
C ALA A 225 1.37 -16.21 -8.21
N THR A 226 2.64 -16.34 -8.63
CA THR A 226 3.68 -17.04 -7.87
C THR A 226 3.96 -16.29 -6.55
N ALA A 227 4.09 -14.97 -6.59
CA ALA A 227 4.37 -14.16 -5.39
C ALA A 227 3.24 -14.28 -4.34
N LEU A 228 1.99 -14.24 -4.78
CA LEU A 228 0.82 -14.38 -3.88
C LEU A 228 0.77 -15.77 -3.21
N LYS A 229 1.13 -16.85 -3.92
CA LYS A 229 1.24 -18.20 -3.35
C LYS A 229 2.33 -18.34 -2.27
N LEU A 230 3.31 -17.43 -2.27
CA LEU A 230 4.43 -17.44 -1.32
C LEU A 230 4.17 -16.65 -0.04
N ILE A 231 3.02 -16.00 0.09
CA ILE A 231 2.63 -15.29 1.30
C ILE A 231 2.31 -16.28 2.41
N ARG A 232 2.90 -16.08 3.59
CA ARG A 232 2.72 -16.93 4.78
C ARG A 232 2.19 -16.08 5.95
N ARG A 233 1.20 -16.58 6.64
CA ARG A 233 0.61 -15.89 7.82
C ARG A 233 1.60 -15.78 8.99
N GLU A 234 2.50 -16.73 9.12
CA GLU A 234 3.54 -16.76 10.16
C GLU A 234 4.49 -15.56 10.03
N ASP A 235 4.74 -15.10 8.79
CA ASP A 235 5.57 -13.92 8.55
C ASP A 235 4.99 -12.66 9.20
N ALA A 236 3.67 -12.49 9.21
CA ALA A 236 3.01 -11.36 9.86
C ALA A 236 3.26 -11.36 11.38
N LYS A 237 3.17 -12.52 12.05
CA LYS A 237 3.48 -12.63 13.49
C LYS A 237 4.93 -12.30 13.77
N ARG A 238 5.87 -12.91 13.04
CA ARG A 238 7.30 -12.70 13.23
C ARG A 238 7.70 -11.24 13.00
N VAL A 239 7.22 -10.63 11.94
CA VAL A 239 7.52 -9.22 11.63
C VAL A 239 6.83 -8.28 12.61
N GLY A 240 5.66 -8.65 13.11
CA GLY A 240 4.97 -7.94 14.19
C GLY A 240 5.81 -7.85 15.48
N HIS A 241 6.50 -8.93 15.86
CA HIS A 241 7.45 -8.89 16.99
C HIS A 241 8.61 -7.90 16.72
N LEU A 242 9.14 -7.86 15.48
CA LEU A 242 10.19 -6.88 15.13
C LEU A 242 9.67 -5.43 15.21
N ARG A 243 8.42 -5.21 14.76
CA ARG A 243 7.76 -3.91 14.89
C ARG A 243 7.63 -3.50 16.35
N HIS A 244 7.20 -4.41 17.21
CA HIS A 244 7.05 -4.15 18.64
C HIS A 244 8.39 -3.73 19.28
N MET A 245 9.47 -4.46 19.00
CA MET A 245 10.83 -4.08 19.43
C MET A 245 11.20 -2.66 18.97
N LEU A 246 10.85 -2.27 17.74
CA LEU A 246 11.11 -0.90 17.26
C LEU A 246 10.30 0.12 18.06
N ILE A 247 9.02 -0.11 18.28
CA ILE A 247 8.12 0.83 19.00
C ILE A 247 8.61 1.05 20.44
N GLU A 248 9.05 0.01 21.12
CA GLU A 248 9.55 0.09 22.49
C GLU A 248 10.91 0.82 22.58
N GLN A 249 11.81 0.55 21.63
CA GLN A 249 13.19 1.03 21.72
C GLN A 249 13.41 2.41 21.10
N LEU A 250 12.63 2.79 20.08
CA LEU A 250 12.82 4.05 19.36
C LEU A 250 12.77 5.30 20.28
N PRO A 251 11.80 5.45 21.22
CA PRO A 251 11.79 6.59 22.14
C PRO A 251 12.98 6.62 23.09
N VAL A 252 13.56 5.44 23.38
CA VAL A 252 14.74 5.31 24.27
C VAL A 252 16.00 5.75 23.53
N VAL A 253 16.21 5.27 22.29
CA VAL A 253 17.44 5.56 21.53
C VAL A 253 17.42 6.94 20.86
N VAL A 254 16.25 7.51 20.62
CA VAL A 254 16.07 8.87 20.09
C VAL A 254 15.04 9.62 20.94
N PRO A 255 15.45 10.18 22.08
CA PRO A 255 14.56 10.94 22.95
C PRO A 255 13.90 12.11 22.21
N GLY A 256 12.60 12.29 22.42
CA GLY A 256 11.81 13.31 21.74
C GLY A 256 11.27 12.90 20.35
N ALA A 257 11.62 11.73 19.84
CA ALA A 257 10.98 11.18 18.66
C ALA A 257 9.50 10.82 18.95
N ARG A 258 8.65 11.06 17.96
CA ARG A 258 7.22 10.72 18.01
C ARG A 258 6.93 9.55 17.07
N ILE A 259 6.26 8.53 17.54
CA ILE A 259 5.68 7.49 16.67
C ILE A 259 4.37 8.00 16.10
N ASN A 260 4.19 7.89 14.78
CA ASN A 260 2.99 8.28 14.05
C ASN A 260 2.16 7.05 13.68
N GLY A 261 0.84 7.20 13.64
CA GLY A 261 -0.08 6.11 13.37
C GLY A 261 -0.54 5.40 14.64
N SER A 262 -1.16 4.24 14.49
CA SER A 262 -1.58 3.40 15.61
C SER A 262 -0.41 2.55 16.11
N ALA A 263 -0.14 2.59 17.41
CA ALA A 263 0.81 1.69 18.06
C ALA A 263 0.21 0.28 18.29
N GLU A 264 -1.12 0.16 18.25
CA GLU A 264 -1.90 -1.01 18.64
C GLU A 264 -2.33 -1.91 17.46
N GLU A 265 -3.34 -2.77 17.69
CA GLU A 265 -3.81 -3.81 16.76
C GLU A 265 -4.24 -3.32 15.36
N ALA A 266 -4.65 -2.06 15.23
CA ALA A 266 -5.05 -1.47 13.96
C ALA A 266 -3.85 -1.00 13.11
N SER A 267 -2.80 -1.82 13.03
CA SER A 267 -1.59 -1.50 12.26
C SER A 267 -1.03 -2.69 11.51
N LEU A 268 -0.42 -2.43 10.36
CA LEU A 268 0.38 -3.42 9.65
C LEU A 268 1.59 -3.84 10.51
N PRO A 269 1.98 -5.13 10.44
CA PRO A 269 3.08 -5.64 11.25
C PRO A 269 4.46 -5.13 10.81
N ASN A 270 4.56 -4.52 9.64
CA ASN A 270 5.84 -4.22 9.00
C ASN A 270 6.18 -2.73 8.89
N ILE A 271 5.30 -1.81 9.29
CA ILE A 271 5.54 -0.37 9.15
C ILE A 271 5.64 0.29 10.52
N VAL A 272 6.69 1.08 10.70
CA VAL A 272 6.85 2.05 11.79
C VAL A 272 7.18 3.40 11.17
N ASN A 273 6.42 4.43 11.53
CA ASN A 273 6.66 5.81 11.12
C ASN A 273 7.01 6.64 12.35
N ILE A 274 8.12 7.35 12.29
CA ILE A 274 8.56 8.23 13.37
C ILE A 274 8.85 9.62 12.83
N SER A 275 8.68 10.60 13.70
CA SER A 275 9.09 11.99 13.49
C SER A 275 10.13 12.39 14.50
N ILE A 276 11.23 12.98 14.03
CA ILE A 276 12.36 13.44 14.84
C ILE A 276 12.46 14.96 14.67
N PRO A 277 12.18 15.77 15.70
CA PRO A 277 12.28 17.23 15.61
C PRO A 277 13.71 17.69 15.34
N GLY A 278 13.88 18.82 14.64
CA GLY A 278 15.18 19.45 14.43
C GLY A 278 16.07 18.82 13.36
N VAL A 279 15.61 17.80 12.67
CA VAL A 279 16.26 17.23 11.46
C VAL A 279 15.33 17.28 10.28
N THR A 280 15.86 17.15 9.05
CA THR A 280 15.05 16.94 7.84
C THR A 280 15.05 15.47 7.45
N SER A 281 13.95 15.00 6.86
CA SER A 281 13.85 13.63 6.34
C SER A 281 14.97 13.32 5.36
N GLU A 282 15.29 14.27 4.46
CA GLU A 282 16.34 14.11 3.45
C GLU A 282 17.70 13.89 4.08
N SER A 283 18.13 14.78 5.01
CA SER A 283 19.43 14.66 5.68
C SER A 283 19.55 13.34 6.44
N LEU A 284 18.47 12.92 7.09
CA LEU A 284 18.45 11.67 7.85
C LEU A 284 18.53 10.44 6.94
N LEU A 285 17.83 10.44 5.81
CA LEU A 285 17.88 9.34 4.84
C LEU A 285 19.26 9.21 4.20
N LEU A 286 19.88 10.32 3.79
CA LEU A 286 21.23 10.34 3.26
C LEU A 286 22.26 9.82 4.27
N GLU A 287 22.15 10.24 5.53
CA GLU A 287 23.03 9.80 6.60
C GLU A 287 22.85 8.30 6.91
N LEU A 288 21.62 7.79 6.88
CA LEU A 288 21.35 6.36 7.05
C LEU A 288 21.88 5.55 5.86
N ASP A 289 21.68 6.03 4.62
CA ASP A 289 22.18 5.33 3.43
C ASP A 289 23.70 5.24 3.40
N SER A 290 24.43 6.29 3.83
CA SER A 290 25.90 6.26 3.99
C SER A 290 26.38 5.20 4.98
N ARG A 291 25.50 4.79 5.94
CA ARG A 291 25.71 3.69 6.89
C ARG A 291 25.19 2.34 6.38
N GLY A 292 24.76 2.27 5.10
CA GLY A 292 24.21 1.08 4.48
C GLY A 292 22.83 0.70 4.98
N ILE A 293 22.00 1.68 5.40
CA ILE A 293 20.62 1.51 5.88
C ILE A 293 19.68 2.31 4.97
N ARG A 294 18.86 1.61 4.17
CA ARG A 294 17.92 2.22 3.25
C ARG A 294 16.52 2.21 3.85
N ALA A 295 15.97 3.38 4.15
CA ALA A 295 14.63 3.60 4.69
C ALA A 295 13.90 4.65 3.85
N GLY A 296 12.61 4.92 4.14
CA GLY A 296 11.82 5.95 3.46
C GLY A 296 11.39 7.07 4.39
N ALA A 297 10.90 8.18 3.85
CA ALA A 297 10.31 9.27 4.65
C ALA A 297 8.79 9.29 4.59
N GLY A 298 8.22 8.95 3.44
CA GLY A 298 6.79 9.00 3.19
C GLY A 298 6.44 8.21 1.94
N SER A 299 5.55 8.72 1.10
CA SER A 299 5.29 8.12 -0.21
C SER A 299 6.51 8.30 -1.12
N ALA A 300 6.95 7.20 -1.76
CA ALA A 300 8.03 7.24 -2.75
C ALA A 300 7.73 8.23 -3.91
N CYS A 301 6.44 8.47 -4.21
CA CYS A 301 6.01 9.41 -5.24
C CYS A 301 6.21 10.89 -4.88
N THR A 302 6.50 11.20 -3.62
CA THR A 302 6.74 12.57 -3.11
C THR A 302 8.14 12.77 -2.54
N ALA A 303 9.02 11.78 -2.67
CA ALA A 303 10.37 11.81 -2.09
C ALA A 303 11.24 13.00 -2.56
N HIS A 304 10.94 13.59 -3.72
CA HIS A 304 11.64 14.77 -4.27
C HIS A 304 10.93 16.11 -3.95
N ARG A 305 9.87 16.10 -3.14
CA ARG A 305 9.16 17.33 -2.75
C ARG A 305 9.50 17.71 -1.32
N VAL A 306 9.78 19.00 -1.11
CA VAL A 306 10.02 19.62 0.20
C VAL A 306 8.73 19.67 1.05
N GLU A 307 7.57 19.33 0.46
CA GLU A 307 6.27 19.41 1.12
C GLU A 307 6.10 18.30 2.18
N PRO A 308 5.55 18.66 3.34
CA PRO A 308 5.21 17.68 4.39
C PRO A 308 4.23 16.62 3.89
N SER A 309 4.27 15.43 4.49
CA SER A 309 3.35 14.33 4.18
C SER A 309 1.89 14.76 4.35
N HIS A 310 1.09 14.61 3.29
CA HIS A 310 -0.35 14.85 3.33
C HIS A 310 -1.07 13.92 4.33
N VAL A 311 -0.52 12.72 4.56
CA VAL A 311 -1.02 11.76 5.55
C VAL A 311 -0.87 12.33 6.96
N LEU A 312 0.34 12.79 7.31
CA LEU A 312 0.61 13.34 8.64
C LEU A 312 -0.15 14.67 8.88
N ILE A 313 -0.34 15.48 7.84
CA ILE A 313 -1.17 16.69 7.90
C ILE A 313 -2.63 16.30 8.19
N ALA A 314 -3.18 15.32 7.46
CA ALA A 314 -4.54 14.83 7.67
C ALA A 314 -4.76 14.25 9.07
N MET A 315 -3.74 13.61 9.64
CA MET A 315 -3.71 13.09 11.02
C MET A 315 -3.48 14.19 12.07
N ARG A 316 -3.33 15.46 11.66
CA ARG A 316 -3.09 16.63 12.55
C ARG A 316 -1.82 16.47 13.40
N VAL A 317 -0.77 15.87 12.83
CA VAL A 317 0.52 15.79 13.50
C VAL A 317 1.07 17.21 13.69
N PRO A 318 1.55 17.58 14.92
CA PRO A 318 2.04 18.92 15.18
C PRO A 318 3.18 19.33 14.24
N ARG A 319 3.21 20.60 13.81
CA ARG A 319 4.08 21.13 12.74
C ARG A 319 5.56 20.81 12.95
N LYS A 320 6.04 20.89 14.22
CA LYS A 320 7.43 20.57 14.60
C LYS A 320 7.87 19.13 14.28
N PHE A 321 6.93 18.23 14.01
CA PHE A 321 7.17 16.81 13.69
C PHE A 321 7.00 16.49 12.18
N LEU A 322 6.77 17.46 11.32
CA LEU A 322 6.51 17.20 9.90
C LEU A 322 7.76 17.20 9.03
N SER A 323 8.89 17.74 9.49
CA SER A 323 10.13 17.86 8.71
C SER A 323 11.04 16.62 8.78
N GLY A 324 11.17 16.01 9.96
CA GLY A 324 12.07 14.88 10.20
C GLY A 324 11.35 13.54 10.26
N VAL A 325 10.65 13.19 9.20
CA VAL A 325 9.86 11.94 9.13
C VAL A 325 10.74 10.80 8.60
N LEU A 326 10.68 9.65 9.27
CA LEU A 326 11.34 8.42 8.87
C LEU A 326 10.34 7.26 8.90
N ARG A 327 10.17 6.57 7.78
CA ARG A 327 9.42 5.33 7.68
C ARG A 327 10.35 4.13 7.61
N ILE A 328 10.23 3.25 8.56
CA ILE A 328 10.88 1.95 8.59
C ILE A 328 9.85 0.91 8.13
N SER A 329 10.13 0.24 7.03
CA SER A 329 9.24 -0.80 6.52
C SER A 329 10.00 -2.10 6.26
N MET A 330 9.62 -3.11 7.04
CA MET A 330 10.23 -4.44 7.06
C MET A 330 9.61 -5.35 6.00
N SER A 331 10.30 -6.43 5.66
CA SER A 331 9.78 -7.53 4.84
C SER A 331 9.81 -8.85 5.62
N ARG A 332 9.30 -9.90 5.00
CA ARG A 332 9.46 -11.27 5.50
C ARG A 332 10.92 -11.72 5.63
N ASN A 333 11.87 -11.03 5.01
CA ASN A 333 13.30 -11.35 5.08
C ASN A 333 14.03 -10.53 6.15
N THR A 334 13.39 -9.52 6.75
CA THR A 334 14.00 -8.70 7.81
C THR A 334 14.24 -9.53 9.08
N THR A 335 15.42 -9.39 9.66
CA THR A 335 15.88 -10.17 10.83
C THR A 335 15.94 -9.31 12.10
N LYS A 336 16.03 -9.97 13.27
CA LYS A 336 16.27 -9.30 14.55
C LYS A 336 17.60 -8.53 14.55
N ASN A 337 18.64 -9.07 13.89
CA ASN A 337 19.94 -8.42 13.76
C ASN A 337 19.87 -7.12 12.93
N ASP A 338 19.01 -7.09 11.89
CA ASP A 338 18.76 -5.86 11.12
C ASP A 338 18.18 -4.77 12.04
N ILE A 339 17.19 -5.12 12.85
CA ILE A 339 16.56 -4.18 13.79
C ILE A 339 17.56 -3.70 14.86
N ALA A 340 18.34 -4.59 15.44
CA ALA A 340 19.37 -4.23 16.42
C ALA A 340 20.43 -3.30 15.79
N ARG A 341 20.85 -3.56 14.55
CA ARG A 341 21.76 -2.68 13.81
C ARG A 341 21.14 -1.32 13.56
N PHE A 342 19.89 -1.27 13.11
CA PHE A 342 19.17 -0.02 12.87
C PHE A 342 19.10 0.83 14.14
N LEU A 343 18.68 0.25 15.27
CA LEU A 343 18.57 0.94 16.56
C LEU A 343 19.91 1.46 17.08
N ARG A 344 21.02 0.79 16.79
CA ARG A 344 22.37 1.25 17.13
C ARG A 344 22.86 2.40 16.25
N GLU A 345 22.54 2.40 14.97
CA GLU A 345 23.03 3.40 14.00
C GLU A 345 22.14 4.65 13.92
N LEU A 346 20.85 4.54 14.22
CA LEU A 346 19.93 5.67 14.13
C LEU A 346 20.32 6.87 15.02
N PRO A 347 20.66 6.71 16.31
CA PRO A 347 21.07 7.85 17.15
C PRO A 347 22.31 8.57 16.60
N LYS A 348 23.28 7.82 16.06
CA LYS A 348 24.49 8.39 15.45
C LYS A 348 24.16 9.21 14.21
N ALA A 349 23.22 8.72 13.37
CA ALA A 349 22.74 9.44 12.20
C ALA A 349 22.04 10.75 12.61
N VAL A 350 21.20 10.71 13.63
CA VAL A 350 20.49 11.88 14.16
C VAL A 350 21.48 12.93 14.68
N VAL A 351 22.47 12.53 15.48
CA VAL A 351 23.52 13.44 15.98
C VAL A 351 24.31 14.07 14.84
N SER A 352 24.67 13.30 13.82
CA SER A 352 25.36 13.80 12.62
C SER A 352 24.53 14.88 11.90
N CYS A 353 23.23 14.66 11.76
CA CYS A 353 22.31 15.64 11.17
C CYS A 353 22.25 16.94 12.00
N TYR A 354 22.13 16.87 13.32
CA TYR A 354 22.13 18.05 14.19
C TYR A 354 23.42 18.87 14.09
N ASN A 355 24.58 18.22 14.02
CA ASN A 355 25.86 18.92 13.93
C ASN A 355 26.00 19.68 12.60
N ARG A 356 25.50 19.12 11.48
CA ARG A 356 25.50 19.80 10.18
C ARG A 356 24.56 21.03 10.16
N THR A 357 23.41 20.95 10.77
CA THR A 357 22.47 22.09 10.84
C THR A 357 23.11 23.26 11.61
N ARG A 358 23.78 23.00 12.72
CA ARG A 358 24.47 24.04 13.53
C ARG A 358 25.66 24.67 12.81
N SER A 359 26.43 23.90 12.04
CA SER A 359 27.56 24.43 11.28
C SER A 359 27.14 25.37 10.13
N HIS A 360 25.93 25.18 9.56
CA HIS A 360 25.37 26.09 8.55
C HIS A 360 24.78 27.38 9.15
N GLU A 361 24.28 27.34 10.38
CA GLU A 361 23.78 28.53 11.08
C GLU A 361 24.91 29.41 11.67
N SER A 362 26.11 28.86 11.83
CA SER A 362 27.28 29.58 12.40
C SER A 362 28.27 30.09 11.33
N SER A 363 27.98 29.94 10.03
CA SER A 363 28.75 30.55 8.96
C SER A 363 28.17 31.94 8.64
N PRO A 364 28.96 33.04 8.74
CA PRO A 364 28.49 34.42 8.58
C PRO A 364 28.06 34.72 7.16
#